data_14afeff2c96fe604518542c058eb5c1b
#
_entry.id   14afeff2c96fe604518542c058eb5c1b
#
_cell.length_a   1.000
_cell.length_b   1.000
_cell.length_c   1.000
_cell.angle_alpha   90.00
_cell.angle_beta   90.00
_cell.angle_gamma   90.00
#
_symmetry.space_group_name_H-M   'P 1'
#
loop_
_entity.id
_entity.type
_entity.pdbx_description
1 polymer ?
#
loop_
_entity_poly.entity_id
_entity_poly.type
_entity_poly.pdbx_seq_one_letter_code
_entity_poly.pdbx_strand_id
1 'polypeptide(L)'
;MNKEEIKKLDQEKIVGTYSRYDMVADHGKGAKCVSVDGKEYIDFTAGIGVNCLGFCDDGWVEAVTAQLKKLQHVSNLFYSEPQVKAADLLTKRTGLKKVFFG
;
A
#
# COMPACT_ATOMS: atom_id res chain seq x y z
N MET A 1 -13.13 4.07 16.63
CA MET A 1 -13.82 2.77 16.83
C MET A 1 -12.89 1.87 17.62
N ASN A 2 -13.41 1.08 18.54
CA ASN A 2 -12.62 0.06 19.22
C ASN A 2 -12.51 -1.23 18.39
N LYS A 3 -11.68 -2.19 18.85
CA LYS A 3 -11.42 -3.45 18.14
C LYS A 3 -12.70 -4.24 17.83
N GLU A 4 -13.60 -4.38 18.79
CA GLU A 4 -14.81 -5.19 18.64
C GLU A 4 -15.83 -4.52 17.69
N GLU A 5 -15.96 -3.21 17.75
CA GLU A 5 -16.80 -2.44 16.80
C GLU A 5 -16.32 -2.61 15.36
N ILE A 6 -15.00 -2.54 15.12
CA ILE A 6 -14.42 -2.71 13.78
C ILE A 6 -14.66 -4.13 13.27
N LYS A 7 -14.39 -5.16 14.08
CA LYS A 7 -14.60 -6.55 13.72
C LYS A 7 -16.06 -6.86 13.41
N LYS A 8 -16.97 -6.36 14.24
CA LYS A 8 -18.41 -6.52 14.03
C LYS A 8 -18.85 -5.89 12.70
N LEU A 9 -18.42 -4.67 12.44
CA LEU A 9 -18.75 -3.97 11.19
C LEU A 9 -18.15 -4.66 9.96
N ASP A 10 -16.94 -5.19 10.07
CA ASP A 10 -16.31 -6.00 9.01
C ASP A 10 -17.17 -7.24 8.68
N GLN A 11 -17.59 -8.00 9.71
CA GLN A 11 -18.43 -9.19 9.54
C GLN A 11 -19.81 -8.88 8.93
N GLU A 12 -20.37 -7.72 9.26
CA GLU A 12 -21.67 -7.31 8.73
C GLU A 12 -21.63 -6.75 7.31
N LYS A 13 -20.52 -6.14 6.90
CA LYS A 13 -20.45 -5.33 5.67
C LYS A 13 -19.47 -5.85 4.62
N ILE A 14 -18.55 -6.74 4.98
CA ILE A 14 -17.55 -7.27 4.07
C ILE A 14 -17.77 -8.76 3.85
N VAL A 15 -17.77 -9.18 2.59
CA VAL A 15 -17.86 -10.60 2.25
C VAL A 15 -16.68 -11.36 2.84
N GLY A 16 -16.93 -12.41 3.60
CA GLY A 16 -15.95 -13.18 4.35
C GLY A 16 -15.10 -14.12 3.48
N THR A 17 -14.37 -13.58 2.52
CA THR A 17 -13.48 -14.35 1.62
C THR A 17 -12.13 -14.69 2.25
N TYR A 18 -11.76 -14.04 3.35
CA TYR A 18 -10.49 -14.24 4.05
C TYR A 18 -10.69 -14.49 5.53
N SER A 19 -9.94 -15.43 6.09
CA SER A 19 -9.80 -15.59 7.54
C SER A 19 -8.77 -14.59 8.06
N ARG A 20 -9.20 -13.60 8.85
CA ARG A 20 -8.31 -12.59 9.42
C ARG A 20 -7.80 -13.00 10.79
N TYR A 21 -6.57 -12.62 11.10
CA TYR A 21 -6.04 -12.73 12.47
C TYR A 21 -6.78 -11.79 13.41
N ASP A 22 -6.80 -12.14 14.71
CA ASP A 22 -7.45 -11.33 15.75
C ASP A 22 -6.61 -10.08 16.12
N MET A 23 -6.35 -9.26 15.11
CA MET A 23 -5.62 -8.01 15.22
C MET A 23 -6.29 -6.96 14.35
N VAL A 24 -6.49 -5.76 14.88
CA VAL A 24 -6.91 -4.58 14.09
C VAL A 24 -5.75 -3.62 14.06
N ALA A 25 -5.11 -3.51 12.90
CA ALA A 25 -3.99 -2.60 12.68
C ALA A 25 -4.51 -1.14 12.67
N ASP A 26 -3.75 -0.25 13.30
CA ASP A 26 -4.08 1.19 13.37
C ASP A 26 -3.03 2.03 12.64
N HIS A 27 -1.78 1.99 13.09
CA HIS A 27 -0.70 2.75 12.49
C HIS A 27 0.61 1.97 12.49
N GLY A 28 1.60 2.48 11.74
CA GLY A 28 2.92 1.85 11.69
C GLY A 28 4.00 2.79 11.17
N LYS A 29 5.24 2.43 11.45
CA LYS A 29 6.44 3.10 10.91
C LYS A 29 7.56 2.08 10.72
N GLY A 30 8.17 2.07 9.52
CA GLY A 30 9.20 1.08 9.20
C GLY A 30 8.66 -0.35 9.33
N ALA A 31 9.30 -1.19 10.10
CA ALA A 31 8.91 -2.57 10.34
C ALA A 31 7.92 -2.76 11.51
N LYS A 32 7.46 -1.69 12.14
CA LYS A 32 6.57 -1.76 13.29
C LYS A 32 5.15 -1.39 12.94
N CYS A 33 4.18 -2.17 13.44
CA CYS A 33 2.75 -1.92 13.36
C CYS A 33 2.16 -1.91 14.76
N VAL A 34 1.25 -1.00 15.04
CA VAL A 34 0.53 -0.89 16.30
C VAL A 34 -0.94 -1.14 16.05
N SER A 35 -1.55 -1.97 16.89
CA SER A 35 -2.98 -2.24 16.82
C SER A 35 -3.80 -1.18 17.55
N VAL A 36 -5.10 -1.13 17.30
CA VAL A 36 -6.04 -0.17 17.93
C VAL A 36 -6.11 -0.30 19.46
N ASP A 37 -5.70 -1.43 20.02
CA ASP A 37 -5.57 -1.68 21.47
C ASP A 37 -4.15 -1.37 22.00
N GLY A 38 -3.29 -0.73 21.17
CA GLY A 38 -1.98 -0.22 21.56
C GLY A 38 -0.87 -1.27 21.59
N LYS A 39 -1.11 -2.50 21.13
CA LYS A 39 -0.08 -3.54 21.08
C LYS A 39 0.82 -3.35 19.86
N GLU A 40 2.13 -3.34 20.10
CA GLU A 40 3.16 -3.27 19.06
C GLU A 40 3.48 -4.66 18.48
N TYR A 41 3.65 -4.73 17.17
CA TYR A 41 4.05 -5.92 16.42
C TYR A 41 5.19 -5.57 15.45
N ILE A 42 6.07 -6.53 15.23
CA ILE A 42 7.07 -6.46 14.15
C ILE A 42 6.47 -7.15 12.91
N ASP A 43 6.40 -6.41 11.82
CA ASP A 43 5.86 -6.92 10.56
C ASP A 43 6.94 -7.66 9.76
N PHE A 44 6.78 -8.99 9.64
CA PHE A 44 7.54 -9.85 8.76
C PHE A 44 6.80 -10.20 7.47
N THR A 45 5.58 -9.72 7.29
CA THR A 45 4.73 -10.05 6.14
C THR A 45 4.85 -9.02 5.03
N ALA A 46 5.21 -7.78 5.38
CA ALA A 46 5.32 -6.64 4.47
C ALA A 46 4.11 -6.47 3.54
N GLY A 47 2.90 -6.75 4.03
CA GLY A 47 1.68 -6.74 3.21
C GLY A 47 1.72 -7.72 2.04
N ILE A 48 2.35 -8.89 2.22
CA ILE A 48 2.66 -9.89 1.19
C ILE A 48 3.57 -9.29 0.10
N GLY A 49 4.64 -8.59 0.54
CA GLY A 49 5.67 -8.01 -0.33
C GLY A 49 5.35 -6.64 -0.90
N VAL A 50 4.19 -6.05 -0.56
CA VAL A 50 3.80 -4.72 -1.05
C VAL A 50 4.53 -3.59 -0.33
N ASN A 51 4.75 -3.72 0.99
CA ASN A 51 5.39 -2.72 1.84
C ASN A 51 6.92 -2.90 1.91
N CYS A 52 7.58 -3.02 0.76
CA CYS A 52 9.03 -3.27 0.70
C CYS A 52 9.89 -2.14 1.33
N LEU A 53 9.36 -0.93 1.45
CA LEU A 53 9.99 0.21 2.15
C LEU A 53 9.59 0.29 3.63
N GLY A 54 8.74 -0.61 4.11
CA GLY A 54 8.10 -0.52 5.42
C GLY A 54 6.90 0.43 5.45
N PHE A 55 6.26 0.52 6.63
CA PHE A 55 5.12 1.42 6.84
C PHE A 55 5.57 2.89 6.82
N CYS A 56 4.83 3.71 6.10
CA CYS A 56 4.94 5.16 6.13
C CYS A 56 6.37 5.68 5.91
N ASP A 57 7.10 5.10 4.93
CA ASP A 57 8.39 5.66 4.49
C ASP A 57 8.22 7.11 4.07
N ASP A 58 9.08 8.01 4.59
CA ASP A 58 8.89 9.44 4.42
C ASP A 58 9.04 9.87 2.96
N GLY A 59 10.02 9.31 2.25
CA GLY A 59 10.25 9.63 0.83
C GLY A 59 9.11 9.13 -0.06
N TRP A 60 8.58 7.94 0.23
CA TRP A 60 7.43 7.41 -0.49
C TRP A 60 6.16 8.24 -0.25
N VAL A 61 5.88 8.58 1.01
CA VAL A 61 4.71 9.41 1.39
C VAL A 61 4.79 10.79 0.74
N GLU A 62 5.96 11.42 0.75
CA GLU A 62 6.18 12.73 0.11
C GLU A 62 5.94 12.65 -1.41
N ALA A 63 6.56 11.67 -2.09
CA ALA A 63 6.42 11.51 -3.54
C ALA A 63 4.97 11.23 -3.97
N VAL A 64 4.26 10.34 -3.27
CA VAL A 64 2.85 10.04 -3.55
C VAL A 64 1.97 11.25 -3.29
N THR A 65 2.18 11.96 -2.17
CA THR A 65 1.42 13.17 -1.83
C THR A 65 1.63 14.27 -2.86
N ALA A 66 2.86 14.49 -3.31
CA ALA A 66 3.17 15.48 -4.36
C ALA A 66 2.46 15.14 -5.67
N GLN A 67 2.50 13.86 -6.09
CA GLN A 67 1.82 13.42 -7.31
C GLN A 67 0.30 13.50 -7.21
N LEU A 68 -0.30 13.14 -6.08
CA LEU A 68 -1.75 13.25 -5.84
C LEU A 68 -2.25 14.70 -5.93
N LYS A 69 -1.47 15.68 -5.45
CA LYS A 69 -1.78 17.11 -5.57
C LYS A 69 -1.67 17.62 -7.00
N LYS A 70 -0.90 16.95 -7.87
CA LYS A 70 -0.70 17.31 -9.27
C LYS A 70 -1.75 16.63 -10.17
N LEU A 71 -1.82 15.30 -10.13
CA LEU A 71 -2.71 14.49 -10.97
C LEU A 71 -2.70 13.04 -10.49
N GLN A 72 -3.83 12.53 -10.04
CA GLN A 72 -3.92 11.18 -9.46
C GLN A 72 -4.17 10.08 -10.49
N HIS A 73 -4.94 10.35 -11.56
CA HIS A 73 -5.31 9.34 -12.55
C HIS A 73 -5.77 9.96 -13.87
N VAL A 74 -5.43 9.33 -14.98
CA VAL A 74 -5.89 9.71 -16.35
C VAL A 74 -6.27 8.53 -17.24
N SER A 75 -6.23 7.29 -16.73
CA SER A 75 -6.33 6.04 -17.49
C SER A 75 -5.26 5.89 -18.60
N ASN A 76 -5.25 4.74 -19.27
CA ASN A 76 -4.34 4.47 -20.41
C ASN A 76 -4.78 5.17 -21.72
N LEU A 77 -5.80 6.01 -21.69
CA LEU A 77 -6.20 6.84 -22.84
C LEU A 77 -5.27 8.04 -23.05
N PHE A 78 -4.49 8.42 -22.03
CA PHE A 78 -3.60 9.58 -22.09
C PHE A 78 -2.18 9.20 -21.68
N TYR A 79 -1.22 9.90 -22.22
CA TYR A 79 0.17 9.75 -21.78
C TYR A 79 0.37 10.42 -20.41
N SER A 80 1.18 9.80 -19.56
CA SER A 80 1.56 10.38 -18.27
C SER A 80 3.05 10.20 -18.01
N GLU A 81 3.67 11.24 -17.49
CA GLU A 81 5.10 11.26 -17.19
C GLU A 81 5.52 10.20 -16.16
N PRO A 82 4.79 9.99 -15.04
CA PRO A 82 5.15 8.96 -14.06
C PRO A 82 5.15 7.55 -14.65
N GLN A 83 4.18 7.21 -15.51
CA GLN A 83 4.10 5.91 -16.15
C GLN A 83 5.29 5.65 -17.08
N VAL A 84 5.65 6.64 -17.90
CA VAL A 84 6.79 6.51 -18.82
C VAL A 84 8.12 6.40 -18.06
N LYS A 85 8.31 7.19 -17.00
CA LYS A 85 9.49 7.09 -16.13
C LYS A 85 9.61 5.74 -15.45
N ALA A 86 8.50 5.19 -14.94
CA ALA A 86 8.47 3.86 -14.36
C ALA A 86 8.84 2.78 -15.37
N ALA A 87 8.28 2.84 -16.58
CA ALA A 87 8.60 1.91 -17.66
C ALA A 87 10.08 1.97 -18.08
N ASP A 88 10.63 3.18 -18.22
CA ASP A 88 12.04 3.37 -18.55
C ASP A 88 12.97 2.78 -17.48
N LEU A 89 12.68 3.04 -16.21
CA LEU A 89 13.45 2.48 -15.09
C LEU A 89 13.38 0.94 -15.06
N LEU A 90 12.19 0.37 -15.23
CA LEU A 90 12.00 -1.09 -15.21
C LEU A 90 12.74 -1.75 -16.38
N THR A 91 12.62 -1.22 -17.59
CA THR A 91 13.31 -1.79 -18.75
C THR A 91 14.82 -1.71 -18.63
N LYS A 92 15.37 -0.60 -18.14
CA LYS A 92 16.81 -0.47 -17.85
C LYS A 92 17.32 -1.46 -16.81
N ARG A 93 16.52 -1.75 -15.78
CA ARG A 93 16.90 -2.67 -14.70
C ARG A 93 16.77 -4.15 -15.05
N THR A 94 15.77 -4.49 -15.85
CA THR A 94 15.46 -5.88 -16.20
C THR A 94 16.06 -6.35 -17.53
N GLY A 95 16.46 -5.43 -18.40
CA GLY A 95 16.87 -5.71 -19.79
C GLY A 95 15.71 -6.06 -20.74
N LEU A 96 14.46 -6.04 -20.26
CA LEU A 96 13.28 -6.24 -21.08
C LEU A 96 12.97 -4.99 -21.91
N LYS A 97 12.36 -5.16 -23.08
CA LYS A 97 12.18 -4.05 -24.03
C LYS A 97 10.96 -3.18 -23.74
N LYS A 98 9.92 -3.73 -23.13
CA LYS A 98 8.64 -3.04 -22.89
C LYS A 98 7.98 -3.50 -21.60
N VAL A 99 7.15 -2.63 -21.03
CA VAL A 99 6.33 -2.87 -19.83
C VAL A 99 4.86 -2.78 -20.21
N PHE A 100 4.06 -3.67 -19.69
CA PHE A 100 2.61 -3.60 -19.71
C PHE A 100 2.11 -3.19 -18.32
N PHE A 101 1.26 -2.18 -18.27
CA PHE A 101 0.53 -1.76 -17.09
C PHE A 101 -0.95 -2.12 -17.27
N GLY A 102 -1.48 -2.98 -16.41
CA GLY A 102 -2.86 -3.44 -16.40
C GLY A 102 -3.60 -3.06 -15.12
#